data_3894fed2350d5013824329f4a19a73bc
#
_entry.id   3894fed2350d5013824329f4a19a73bc
#
_cell.length_a   1.000
_cell.length_b   1.000
_cell.length_c   1.000
_cell.angle_alpha   90.00
_cell.angle_beta   90.00
_cell.angle_gamma   90.00
#
_symmetry.space_group_name_H-M   'P 1'
#
loop_
_entity.id
_entity.type
_entity.pdbx_description
1 polymer ?
#
loop_
_entity_poly.entity_id
_entity_poly.type
_entity_poly.pdbx_seq_one_letter_code
_entity_poly.pdbx_strand_id
1 'polypeptide(L)'
;MITFAENLESIPTVKNTILLRLYNEQDELVSIIPNISGRQGSIRVFQHIAGEKRQINFEAAKEGLRLFGEHVEDAQNNPGKHQKLELLLGLNNRKKLRIEIVESPCPDLLNNLYEQKASAEECEVFIELLNQGKLRAAEKVNNIWEPQPYVIDGVLNYFGTHSNERMEGKYWDKIPLKTANYTDQEFEKGGVRYAPGCVVRAGAFIGPQTVIMNLAFVNIGAYISGGGCMIDGGARVASCAQIGTNVKFGAGSGIEGILEPAGRLASIVENHVKIGAMCEVTGIIGEGSVIASGVIMASGKKIYDEDSEDFIPPLECIVGNKKFLLPVIPPYRLAVGGSLPSKKGNHNTDAVILKAGDLRDSATMRHFTKQGILYG
;
A
#
# COMPACT_ATOMS: atom_id res chain seq x y z
N MET A 1 11.46 -35.86 -19.16
CA MET A 1 11.71 -34.51 -18.58
C MET A 1 11.33 -34.61 -17.11
N ILE A 2 12.20 -34.19 -16.20
CA ILE A 2 11.89 -34.21 -14.76
C ILE A 2 10.80 -33.19 -14.52
N THR A 3 9.75 -33.55 -13.83
CA THR A 3 8.60 -32.68 -13.55
C THR A 3 8.91 -31.61 -12.48
N PHE A 4 8.12 -30.55 -12.41
CA PHE A 4 8.23 -29.53 -11.37
C PHE A 4 8.14 -30.15 -9.97
N ALA A 5 7.21 -31.08 -9.76
CA ALA A 5 7.03 -31.77 -8.48
C ALA A 5 8.29 -32.55 -8.06
N GLU A 6 8.88 -33.33 -8.98
CA GLU A 6 10.13 -34.07 -8.73
C GLU A 6 11.31 -33.12 -8.46
N ASN A 7 11.40 -32.00 -9.18
CA ASN A 7 12.42 -30.99 -8.93
C ASN A 7 12.29 -30.36 -7.54
N LEU A 8 11.07 -30.13 -7.06
CA LEU A 8 10.84 -29.60 -5.70
C LEU A 8 11.36 -30.55 -4.61
N GLU A 9 11.32 -31.86 -4.80
CA GLU A 9 11.86 -32.81 -3.84
C GLU A 9 13.39 -32.68 -3.68
N SER A 10 14.08 -32.20 -4.71
CA SER A 10 15.54 -32.05 -4.71
C SER A 10 16.05 -30.77 -4.02
N ILE A 11 15.18 -29.82 -3.68
CA ILE A 11 15.56 -28.56 -3.04
C ILE A 11 15.00 -28.43 -1.62
N PRO A 12 15.66 -27.67 -0.72
CA PRO A 12 15.23 -27.52 0.67
C PRO A 12 13.80 -26.98 0.81
N THR A 13 13.10 -27.43 1.85
CA THR A 13 11.82 -26.81 2.24
C THR A 13 12.06 -25.45 2.89
N VAL A 14 11.11 -24.55 2.73
CA VAL A 14 11.14 -23.22 3.33
C VAL A 14 10.28 -23.24 4.59
N LYS A 15 10.88 -22.97 5.75
CA LYS A 15 10.17 -23.15 7.04
C LYS A 15 9.38 -21.93 7.48
N ASN A 16 9.93 -20.73 7.37
CA ASN A 16 9.38 -19.53 7.99
C ASN A 16 9.05 -18.42 6.99
N THR A 17 9.32 -18.61 5.72
CA THR A 17 9.08 -17.58 4.71
C THR A 17 7.60 -17.48 4.38
N ILE A 18 7.01 -16.34 4.62
CA ILE A 18 5.60 -16.06 4.30
C ILE A 18 5.46 -15.24 3.02
N LEU A 19 6.49 -14.50 2.62
CA LEU A 19 6.44 -13.60 1.48
C LEU A 19 7.84 -13.37 0.91
N LEU A 20 7.94 -13.28 -0.43
CA LEU A 20 9.12 -12.75 -1.13
C LEU A 20 8.74 -11.49 -1.89
N ARG A 21 9.60 -10.46 -1.80
CA ARG A 21 9.58 -9.31 -2.70
C ARG A 21 10.79 -9.35 -3.61
N LEU A 22 10.57 -9.15 -4.90
CA LEU A 22 11.62 -9.15 -5.91
C LEU A 22 11.80 -7.73 -6.43
N TYR A 23 13.03 -7.25 -6.45
CA TYR A 23 13.41 -5.91 -6.90
C TYR A 23 14.38 -6.01 -8.08
N ASN A 24 14.22 -5.09 -9.04
CA ASN A 24 15.18 -4.94 -10.16
C ASN A 24 16.45 -4.17 -9.71
N GLU A 25 17.34 -3.85 -10.66
CA GLU A 25 18.59 -3.14 -10.40
C GLU A 25 18.40 -1.68 -9.97
N GLN A 26 17.26 -1.10 -10.24
CA GLN A 26 16.84 0.24 -9.81
C GLN A 26 16.19 0.24 -8.44
N ASP A 27 16.16 -0.92 -7.77
CA ASP A 27 15.47 -1.16 -6.50
C ASP A 27 13.94 -0.95 -6.58
N GLU A 28 13.36 -1.12 -7.77
CA GLU A 28 11.92 -1.09 -7.97
C GLU A 28 11.33 -2.47 -7.74
N LEU A 29 10.22 -2.54 -7.03
CA LEU A 29 9.49 -3.78 -6.76
C LEU A 29 8.83 -4.29 -8.05
N VAL A 30 9.26 -5.46 -8.51
CA VAL A 30 8.78 -6.06 -9.78
C VAL A 30 7.90 -7.28 -9.57
N SER A 31 7.91 -7.89 -8.37
CA SER A 31 6.99 -8.98 -8.04
C SER A 31 6.87 -9.21 -6.54
N ILE A 32 5.71 -9.73 -6.13
CA ILE A 32 5.45 -10.24 -4.79
C ILE A 32 5.00 -11.69 -4.91
N ILE A 33 5.59 -12.58 -4.11
CA ILE A 33 5.23 -13.98 -4.06
C ILE A 33 4.80 -14.32 -2.62
N PRO A 34 3.50 -14.28 -2.30
CA PRO A 34 3.00 -14.70 -0.99
C PRO A 34 2.99 -16.23 -0.88
N ASN A 35 3.29 -16.73 0.32
CA ASN A 35 3.25 -18.16 0.65
C ASN A 35 1.81 -18.60 0.93
N ILE A 36 1.04 -18.74 -0.12
CA ILE A 36 -0.35 -19.21 -0.08
C ILE A 36 -0.50 -20.45 -0.97
N SER A 37 -1.61 -21.15 -0.82
CA SER A 37 -1.94 -22.34 -1.61
C SER A 37 -1.73 -22.10 -3.11
N GLY A 38 -1.07 -23.02 -3.78
CA GLY A 38 -0.71 -22.94 -5.20
C GLY A 38 0.52 -22.07 -5.54
N ARG A 39 1.16 -21.39 -4.56
CA ARG A 39 2.36 -20.56 -4.78
C ARG A 39 3.59 -21.02 -4.00
N GLN A 40 3.45 -22.03 -3.13
CA GLN A 40 4.50 -22.54 -2.25
C GLN A 40 5.73 -23.06 -3.02
N GLY A 41 5.51 -23.75 -4.13
CA GLY A 41 6.59 -24.22 -5.01
C GLY A 41 7.43 -23.06 -5.58
N SER A 42 6.78 -21.98 -6.01
CA SER A 42 7.49 -20.80 -6.51
C SER A 42 8.37 -20.16 -5.43
N ILE A 43 7.88 -20.02 -4.19
CA ILE A 43 8.69 -19.52 -3.07
C ILE A 43 9.95 -20.36 -2.88
N ARG A 44 9.81 -21.69 -2.86
CA ARG A 44 10.95 -22.61 -2.70
C ARG A 44 11.99 -22.43 -3.78
N VAL A 45 11.57 -22.40 -5.05
CA VAL A 45 12.49 -22.23 -6.18
C VAL A 45 13.19 -20.88 -6.11
N PHE A 46 12.44 -19.77 -5.96
CA PHE A 46 13.03 -18.41 -5.93
C PHE A 46 14.00 -18.24 -4.77
N GLN A 47 13.68 -18.74 -3.59
CA GLN A 47 14.57 -18.66 -2.43
C GLN A 47 15.81 -19.54 -2.60
N HIS A 48 15.66 -20.74 -3.17
CA HIS A 48 16.78 -21.64 -3.45
C HIS A 48 17.78 -21.01 -4.44
N ILE A 49 17.32 -20.53 -5.60
CA ILE A 49 18.20 -19.96 -6.62
C ILE A 49 18.82 -18.62 -6.23
N ALA A 50 18.20 -17.87 -5.32
CA ALA A 50 18.77 -16.64 -4.80
C ALA A 50 19.94 -16.88 -3.84
N GLY A 51 19.97 -18.03 -3.19
CA GLY A 51 21.00 -18.43 -2.23
C GLY A 51 21.20 -17.42 -1.09
N GLU A 52 22.31 -17.54 -0.38
CA GLU A 52 22.68 -16.67 0.73
C GLU A 52 22.82 -15.18 0.34
N LYS A 53 23.21 -14.90 -0.91
CA LYS A 53 23.35 -13.54 -1.43
C LYS A 53 22.03 -12.84 -1.68
N ARG A 54 20.90 -13.57 -1.61
CA ARG A 54 19.55 -13.08 -1.91
C ARG A 54 19.47 -12.36 -3.26
N GLN A 55 20.17 -12.89 -4.26
CA GLN A 55 20.22 -12.32 -5.62
C GLN A 55 20.06 -13.42 -6.66
N ILE A 56 19.29 -13.13 -7.70
CA ILE A 56 19.12 -14.00 -8.86
C ILE A 56 19.79 -13.29 -10.05
N ASN A 57 20.90 -13.83 -10.50
CA ASN A 57 21.56 -13.45 -11.76
C ASN A 57 21.10 -14.37 -12.90
N PHE A 58 21.68 -14.20 -14.07
CA PHE A 58 21.33 -14.99 -15.26
C PHE A 58 21.55 -16.51 -15.08
N GLU A 59 22.64 -16.94 -14.43
CA GLU A 59 22.90 -18.37 -14.22
C GLU A 59 21.91 -18.96 -13.17
N ALA A 60 21.62 -18.23 -12.11
CA ALA A 60 20.59 -18.63 -11.14
C ALA A 60 19.21 -18.69 -11.80
N ALA A 61 18.90 -17.78 -12.72
CA ALA A 61 17.64 -17.80 -13.46
C ALA A 61 17.52 -19.05 -14.37
N LYS A 62 18.59 -19.46 -15.05
CA LYS A 62 18.60 -20.72 -15.82
C LYS A 62 18.32 -21.93 -14.94
N GLU A 63 18.93 -21.96 -13.76
CA GLU A 63 18.65 -23.05 -12.79
C GLU A 63 17.19 -22.99 -12.31
N GLY A 64 16.64 -21.82 -12.04
CA GLY A 64 15.23 -21.64 -11.73
C GLY A 64 14.30 -22.17 -12.83
N LEU A 65 14.59 -21.83 -14.07
CA LEU A 65 13.84 -22.33 -15.23
C LEU A 65 13.93 -23.84 -15.34
N ARG A 66 15.13 -24.44 -15.12
CA ARG A 66 15.29 -25.89 -15.08
C ARG A 66 14.39 -26.52 -13.99
N LEU A 67 14.35 -25.92 -12.80
CA LEU A 67 13.52 -26.39 -11.68
C LEU A 67 12.02 -26.27 -11.94
N PHE A 68 11.55 -25.26 -12.67
CA PHE A 68 10.16 -25.12 -13.04
C PHE A 68 9.67 -26.13 -14.09
N GLY A 69 10.60 -26.84 -14.77
CA GLY A 69 10.31 -27.96 -15.65
C GLY A 69 9.28 -27.63 -16.74
N GLU A 70 8.19 -28.41 -16.78
CA GLU A 70 7.10 -28.31 -17.75
C GLU A 70 6.38 -26.96 -17.77
N HIS A 71 6.41 -26.21 -16.68
CA HIS A 71 5.77 -24.89 -16.62
C HIS A 71 6.45 -23.83 -17.49
N VAL A 72 7.71 -24.03 -17.89
CA VAL A 72 8.47 -23.09 -18.72
C VAL A 72 7.90 -23.03 -20.14
N GLU A 73 7.59 -24.18 -20.72
CA GLU A 73 6.97 -24.25 -22.05
C GLU A 73 5.57 -23.61 -22.05
N ASP A 74 4.77 -23.86 -21.00
CA ASP A 74 3.46 -23.20 -20.86
C ASP A 74 3.59 -21.68 -20.71
N ALA A 75 4.60 -21.19 -19.98
CA ALA A 75 4.88 -19.76 -19.86
C ALA A 75 5.28 -19.10 -21.18
N GLN A 76 6.06 -19.79 -22.01
CA GLN A 76 6.49 -19.30 -23.31
C GLN A 76 5.32 -19.27 -24.33
N ASN A 77 4.45 -20.26 -24.27
CA ASN A 77 3.31 -20.37 -25.17
C ASN A 77 2.11 -19.47 -24.77
N ASN A 78 2.02 -19.08 -23.49
CA ASN A 78 0.91 -18.30 -22.93
C ASN A 78 1.44 -17.08 -22.14
N PRO A 79 1.95 -16.01 -22.81
CA PRO A 79 2.44 -14.81 -22.14
C PRO A 79 1.39 -14.19 -21.22
N GLY A 80 1.82 -13.78 -20.01
CA GLY A 80 0.97 -13.20 -18.95
C GLY A 80 0.40 -14.23 -17.97
N LYS A 81 0.38 -15.52 -18.31
CA LYS A 81 -0.14 -16.58 -17.44
C LYS A 81 0.79 -16.92 -16.28
N HIS A 82 2.10 -16.87 -16.52
CA HIS A 82 3.14 -17.24 -15.56
C HIS A 82 4.12 -16.08 -15.30
N GLN A 83 3.61 -14.93 -14.86
CA GLN A 83 4.38 -13.69 -14.70
C GLN A 83 5.72 -13.87 -13.94
N LYS A 84 5.80 -14.76 -12.95
CA LYS A 84 7.01 -15.03 -12.18
C LYS A 84 8.08 -15.77 -13.00
N LEU A 85 7.67 -16.73 -13.83
CA LEU A 85 8.54 -17.40 -14.78
C LEU A 85 9.02 -16.44 -15.86
N GLU A 86 8.16 -15.55 -16.32
CA GLU A 86 8.51 -14.52 -17.32
C GLU A 86 9.59 -13.57 -16.80
N LEU A 87 9.62 -13.27 -15.49
CA LEU A 87 10.72 -12.53 -14.88
C LEU A 87 12.08 -13.26 -15.06
N LEU A 88 12.09 -14.60 -14.83
CA LEU A 88 13.32 -15.39 -15.03
C LEU A 88 13.71 -15.49 -16.50
N LEU A 89 12.74 -15.67 -17.39
CA LEU A 89 12.96 -15.68 -18.85
C LEU A 89 13.50 -14.34 -19.38
N GLY A 90 13.12 -13.22 -18.76
CA GLY A 90 13.56 -11.88 -19.11
C GLY A 90 14.94 -11.49 -18.60
N LEU A 91 15.57 -12.33 -17.74
CA LEU A 91 16.91 -12.06 -17.23
C LEU A 91 17.99 -12.37 -18.28
N ASN A 92 19.02 -11.54 -18.30
CA ASN A 92 20.21 -11.69 -19.13
C ASN A 92 21.47 -11.34 -18.30
N ASN A 93 22.65 -11.41 -18.91
CA ASN A 93 23.93 -11.17 -18.22
C ASN A 93 24.07 -9.75 -17.60
N ARG A 94 23.19 -8.81 -17.94
CA ARG A 94 23.21 -7.43 -17.43
C ARG A 94 22.16 -7.17 -16.37
N LYS A 95 21.20 -8.09 -16.18
CA LYS A 95 20.08 -7.95 -15.26
C LYS A 95 20.19 -8.93 -14.10
N LYS A 96 19.79 -8.48 -12.93
CA LYS A 96 19.67 -9.31 -11.73
C LYS A 96 18.44 -8.89 -10.92
N LEU A 97 17.95 -9.79 -10.09
CA LEU A 97 16.91 -9.50 -9.11
C LEU A 97 17.49 -9.60 -7.70
N ARG A 98 17.11 -8.68 -6.84
CA ARG A 98 17.30 -8.80 -5.38
C ARG A 98 16.04 -9.37 -4.77
N ILE A 99 16.19 -10.26 -3.79
CA ILE A 99 15.06 -10.81 -3.03
C ILE A 99 15.08 -10.29 -1.60
N GLU A 100 13.95 -9.79 -1.15
CA GLU A 100 13.63 -9.57 0.25
C GLU A 100 12.76 -10.72 0.74
N ILE A 101 13.14 -11.32 1.87
CA ILE A 101 12.42 -12.43 2.50
C ILE A 101 11.71 -11.90 3.72
N VAL A 102 10.39 -12.06 3.78
CA VAL A 102 9.59 -11.79 4.97
C VAL A 102 9.31 -13.10 5.67
N GLU A 103 9.75 -13.19 6.92
CA GLU A 103 9.62 -14.39 7.75
C GLU A 103 8.61 -14.18 8.88
N SER A 104 7.97 -15.28 9.27
CA SER A 104 7.04 -15.37 10.39
C SER A 104 7.26 -16.66 11.15
N PRO A 105 7.08 -16.69 12.49
CA PRO A 105 7.03 -17.95 13.25
C PRO A 105 5.85 -18.83 12.85
N CYS A 106 4.84 -18.27 12.18
CA CYS A 106 3.66 -18.96 11.65
C CYS A 106 3.79 -19.10 10.13
N PRO A 107 4.30 -20.19 9.57
CA PRO A 107 4.59 -20.31 8.14
C PRO A 107 3.35 -20.27 7.25
N ASP A 108 2.20 -20.71 7.74
CA ASP A 108 0.93 -20.71 7.01
C ASP A 108 0.09 -19.45 7.25
N LEU A 109 0.67 -18.45 7.93
CA LEU A 109 -0.04 -17.21 8.33
C LEU A 109 -0.84 -16.59 7.20
N LEU A 110 -0.21 -16.30 6.06
CA LEU A 110 -0.92 -15.63 4.95
C LEU A 110 -2.05 -16.47 4.38
N ASN A 111 -1.89 -17.79 4.33
CA ASN A 111 -2.94 -18.69 3.89
C ASN A 111 -4.12 -18.69 4.87
N ASN A 112 -3.82 -18.80 6.17
CA ASN A 112 -4.85 -18.78 7.22
C ASN A 112 -5.59 -17.46 7.29
N LEU A 113 -4.89 -16.33 7.11
CA LEU A 113 -5.52 -15.00 7.01
C LEU A 113 -6.44 -14.89 5.79
N TYR A 114 -5.95 -15.33 4.61
CA TYR A 114 -6.71 -15.31 3.36
C TYR A 114 -7.99 -16.16 3.43
N GLU A 115 -7.91 -17.31 4.10
CA GLU A 115 -9.04 -18.22 4.32
C GLU A 115 -9.90 -17.83 5.54
N GLN A 116 -9.55 -16.76 6.25
CA GLN A 116 -10.21 -16.30 7.48
C GLN A 116 -10.28 -17.40 8.58
N LYS A 117 -9.18 -18.13 8.75
CA LYS A 117 -9.03 -19.22 9.72
C LYS A 117 -7.91 -19.01 10.74
N ALA A 118 -7.23 -17.85 10.68
CA ALA A 118 -6.12 -17.58 11.57
C ALA A 118 -6.59 -17.57 13.04
N SER A 119 -5.77 -18.18 13.92
CA SER A 119 -5.99 -18.14 15.36
C SER A 119 -5.74 -16.74 15.94
N ALA A 120 -6.11 -16.53 17.19
CA ALA A 120 -5.82 -15.25 17.87
C ALA A 120 -4.30 -15.00 17.96
N GLU A 121 -3.49 -16.05 18.23
CA GLU A 121 -2.03 -15.93 18.28
C GLU A 121 -1.43 -15.60 16.91
N GLU A 122 -1.95 -16.16 15.84
CA GLU A 122 -1.54 -15.82 14.46
C GLU A 122 -1.94 -14.37 14.12
N CYS A 123 -3.09 -13.92 14.60
CA CYS A 123 -3.52 -12.52 14.45
C CYS A 123 -2.59 -11.55 15.18
N GLU A 124 -2.06 -11.89 16.36
CA GLU A 124 -1.05 -11.08 17.05
C GLU A 124 0.27 -11.00 16.26
N VAL A 125 0.73 -12.13 15.69
CA VAL A 125 1.89 -12.15 14.79
C VAL A 125 1.65 -11.26 13.56
N PHE A 126 0.45 -11.31 13.00
CA PHE A 126 0.06 -10.46 11.88
C PHE A 126 0.10 -8.96 12.23
N ILE A 127 -0.45 -8.57 13.39
CA ILE A 127 -0.40 -7.19 13.88
C ILE A 127 1.03 -6.70 14.03
N GLU A 128 1.93 -7.54 14.55
CA GLU A 128 3.33 -7.19 14.70
C GLU A 128 4.04 -7.01 13.34
N LEU A 129 3.75 -7.84 12.35
CA LEU A 129 4.26 -7.68 10.98
C LEU A 129 3.76 -6.38 10.32
N LEU A 130 2.51 -5.99 10.57
CA LEU A 130 1.98 -4.68 10.17
C LEU A 130 2.68 -3.54 10.91
N ASN A 131 2.87 -3.64 12.23
CA ASN A 131 3.59 -2.65 13.05
C ASN A 131 4.99 -2.37 12.54
N GLN A 132 5.66 -3.41 12.01
CA GLN A 132 7.00 -3.35 11.43
C GLN A 132 7.01 -2.89 9.96
N GLY A 133 5.85 -2.69 9.33
CA GLY A 133 5.73 -2.37 7.90
C GLY A 133 6.11 -3.51 6.97
N LYS A 134 6.25 -4.73 7.48
CA LYS A 134 6.59 -5.92 6.70
C LYS A 134 5.43 -6.43 5.84
N LEU A 135 4.20 -6.17 6.26
CA LEU A 135 3.00 -6.40 5.47
C LEU A 135 2.31 -5.06 5.18
N ARG A 136 1.76 -4.92 3.99
CA ARG A 136 1.08 -3.71 3.53
C ARG A 136 -0.21 -4.09 2.79
N ALA A 137 -1.23 -3.24 2.89
CA ALA A 137 -2.51 -3.47 2.21
C ALA A 137 -2.45 -3.24 0.69
N ALA A 138 -1.51 -2.46 0.22
CA ALA A 138 -1.19 -2.31 -1.20
C ALA A 138 0.29 -1.99 -1.39
N GLU A 139 0.87 -2.48 -2.49
CA GLU A 139 2.26 -2.23 -2.87
C GLU A 139 2.35 -1.88 -4.36
N LYS A 140 3.32 -1.03 -4.72
CA LYS A 140 3.51 -0.59 -6.11
C LYS A 140 4.44 -1.55 -6.83
N VAL A 141 3.88 -2.43 -7.65
CA VAL A 141 4.60 -3.45 -8.43
C VAL A 141 4.64 -3.01 -9.89
N ASN A 142 5.83 -2.93 -10.50
CA ASN A 142 5.99 -2.42 -11.87
C ASN A 142 5.26 -1.08 -12.11
N ASN A 143 5.34 -0.16 -11.15
CA ASN A 143 4.65 1.13 -11.16
C ASN A 143 3.11 1.08 -11.13
N ILE A 144 2.51 -0.08 -10.84
CA ILE A 144 1.07 -0.25 -10.67
C ILE A 144 0.79 -0.62 -9.21
N TRP A 145 -0.19 0.03 -8.61
CA TRP A 145 -0.62 -0.31 -7.26
C TRP A 145 -1.45 -1.58 -7.25
N GLU A 146 -0.95 -2.61 -6.55
CA GLU A 146 -1.60 -3.91 -6.39
C GLU A 146 -2.11 -4.08 -4.96
N PRO A 147 -3.39 -4.48 -4.78
CA PRO A 147 -3.91 -4.81 -3.46
C PRO A 147 -3.30 -6.10 -2.93
N GLN A 148 -3.14 -6.17 -1.60
CA GLN A 148 -2.73 -7.37 -0.88
C GLN A 148 -3.91 -7.87 -0.02
N PRO A 149 -4.81 -8.70 -0.57
CA PRO A 149 -6.07 -9.07 0.07
C PRO A 149 -5.90 -9.69 1.47
N TYR A 150 -4.85 -10.50 1.67
CA TYR A 150 -4.56 -11.13 2.96
C TYR A 150 -4.39 -10.11 4.11
N VAL A 151 -4.07 -8.85 3.82
CA VAL A 151 -3.99 -7.82 4.86
C VAL A 151 -5.38 -7.38 5.31
N ILE A 152 -6.29 -7.19 4.35
CA ILE A 152 -7.68 -6.82 4.66
C ILE A 152 -8.38 -7.96 5.38
N ASP A 153 -8.23 -9.18 4.86
CA ASP A 153 -8.77 -10.39 5.45
C ASP A 153 -8.19 -10.62 6.85
N GLY A 154 -6.90 -10.33 7.05
CA GLY A 154 -6.23 -10.39 8.34
C GLY A 154 -6.79 -9.39 9.37
N VAL A 155 -7.08 -8.16 8.96
CA VAL A 155 -7.72 -7.18 9.84
C VAL A 155 -9.13 -7.62 10.23
N LEU A 156 -9.92 -8.16 9.29
CA LEU A 156 -11.25 -8.69 9.57
C LEU A 156 -11.17 -9.92 10.49
N ASN A 157 -10.19 -10.80 10.28
CA ASN A 157 -9.93 -11.96 11.13
C ASN A 157 -9.59 -11.54 12.57
N TYR A 158 -8.73 -10.53 12.74
CA TYR A 158 -8.42 -9.94 14.05
C TYR A 158 -9.67 -9.47 14.78
N PHE A 159 -10.56 -8.74 14.09
CA PHE A 159 -11.83 -8.32 14.69
C PHE A 159 -12.75 -9.48 15.07
N GLY A 160 -12.69 -10.59 14.32
CA GLY A 160 -13.48 -11.80 14.59
C GLY A 160 -12.95 -12.63 15.76
N THR A 161 -11.64 -12.68 15.96
CA THR A 161 -10.98 -13.51 16.98
C THR A 161 -10.79 -12.83 18.34
N HIS A 162 -10.83 -11.49 18.38
CA HIS A 162 -10.60 -10.71 19.60
C HIS A 162 -11.91 -10.14 20.15
N SER A 163 -12.04 -10.15 21.46
CA SER A 163 -13.11 -9.49 22.19
C SER A 163 -12.70 -8.10 22.65
N ASN A 164 -13.67 -7.26 22.96
CA ASN A 164 -13.36 -5.98 23.61
C ASN A 164 -12.76 -6.25 25.00
N GLU A 165 -11.77 -5.47 25.36
CA GLU A 165 -11.12 -5.51 26.65
C GLU A 165 -10.82 -4.09 27.18
N ARG A 166 -10.49 -3.99 28.46
CA ARG A 166 -10.15 -2.71 29.08
C ARG A 166 -8.71 -2.36 28.77
N MET A 167 -8.51 -1.24 28.08
CA MET A 167 -7.21 -0.71 27.67
C MET A 167 -6.89 0.58 28.42
N GLU A 168 -5.67 0.71 28.92
CA GLU A 168 -5.16 1.88 29.65
C GLU A 168 -6.10 2.36 30.78
N GLY A 169 -6.88 1.45 31.35
CA GLY A 169 -7.83 1.75 32.42
C GLY A 169 -9.05 2.60 32.03
N LYS A 170 -9.15 3.07 30.79
CA LYS A 170 -10.15 4.04 30.31
C LYS A 170 -10.99 3.57 29.13
N TYR A 171 -10.35 2.83 28.20
CA TYR A 171 -10.97 2.47 26.92
C TYR A 171 -11.51 1.05 26.96
N TRP A 172 -12.45 0.75 26.07
CA TRP A 172 -13.04 -0.55 25.89
C TRP A 172 -13.08 -0.87 24.40
N ASP A 173 -12.04 -1.53 23.91
CA ASP A 173 -11.86 -1.79 22.48
C ASP A 173 -11.14 -3.13 22.25
N LYS A 174 -11.10 -3.58 21.00
CA LYS A 174 -10.38 -4.79 20.56
C LYS A 174 -8.94 -4.52 20.20
N ILE A 175 -8.63 -3.31 19.72
CA ILE A 175 -7.30 -2.97 19.18
C ILE A 175 -6.58 -2.05 20.16
N PRO A 176 -5.44 -2.49 20.72
CA PRO A 176 -4.65 -1.64 21.63
C PRO A 176 -4.06 -0.44 20.89
N LEU A 177 -3.65 0.57 21.66
CA LEU A 177 -2.86 1.67 21.12
C LEU A 177 -1.45 1.18 20.81
N LYS A 178 -0.91 1.60 19.66
CA LYS A 178 0.43 1.23 19.21
C LYS A 178 1.51 1.54 20.24
N THR A 179 1.37 2.64 20.97
CA THR A 179 2.36 3.14 21.92
C THR A 179 2.06 2.78 23.37
N ALA A 180 1.03 1.97 23.63
CA ALA A 180 0.58 1.65 25.00
C ALA A 180 1.71 1.11 25.91
N ASN A 181 2.61 0.33 25.34
CA ASN A 181 3.70 -0.32 26.07
C ASN A 181 5.11 0.13 25.60
N TYR A 182 5.20 1.26 24.87
CA TYR A 182 6.49 1.74 24.39
C TYR A 182 7.36 2.25 25.54
N THR A 183 8.62 1.81 25.57
CA THR A 183 9.67 2.39 26.38
C THR A 183 10.23 3.67 25.76
N ASP A 184 10.93 4.50 26.55
CA ASP A 184 11.59 5.70 26.02
C ASP A 184 12.54 5.37 24.86
N GLN A 185 13.24 4.23 24.93
CA GLN A 185 14.14 3.76 23.87
C GLN A 185 13.39 3.42 22.57
N GLU A 186 12.18 2.88 22.66
CA GLU A 186 11.35 2.58 21.48
C GLU A 186 10.82 3.87 20.84
N PHE A 187 10.45 4.87 21.63
CA PHE A 187 10.12 6.20 21.11
C PHE A 187 11.32 6.84 20.39
N GLU A 188 12.49 6.85 21.00
CA GLU A 188 13.71 7.41 20.41
C GLU A 188 14.10 6.68 19.13
N LYS A 189 14.13 5.34 19.15
CA LYS A 189 14.46 4.51 17.98
C LYS A 189 13.45 4.67 16.85
N GLY A 190 12.18 4.81 17.17
CA GLY A 190 11.11 5.00 16.20
C GLY A 190 11.22 6.33 15.45
N GLY A 191 11.79 7.36 16.09
CA GLY A 191 11.99 8.67 15.47
C GLY A 191 10.70 9.37 15.07
N VAL A 192 9.59 9.07 15.76
CA VAL A 192 8.24 9.60 15.52
C VAL A 192 7.84 10.51 16.67
N ARG A 193 7.31 11.68 16.36
CA ARG A 193 6.76 12.59 17.37
C ARG A 193 5.25 12.37 17.50
N TYR A 194 4.82 11.86 18.65
CA TYR A 194 3.42 11.68 19.00
C TYR A 194 2.99 12.84 19.92
N ALA A 195 2.13 13.74 19.43
CA ALA A 195 1.62 14.83 20.24
C ALA A 195 0.53 14.32 21.22
N PRO A 196 0.37 14.90 22.41
CA PRO A 196 -0.64 14.48 23.37
C PRO A 196 -2.06 14.43 22.77
N GLY A 197 -2.79 13.35 23.05
CA GLY A 197 -4.14 13.16 22.56
C GLY A 197 -4.27 12.65 21.12
N CYS A 198 -3.14 12.32 20.44
CA CYS A 198 -3.24 11.55 19.20
C CYS A 198 -3.59 10.08 19.51
N VAL A 199 -4.23 9.42 18.54
CA VAL A 199 -4.60 8.00 18.64
C VAL A 199 -3.99 7.25 17.47
N VAL A 200 -3.08 6.32 17.75
CA VAL A 200 -2.51 5.41 16.76
C VAL A 200 -2.79 3.98 17.21
N ARG A 201 -3.57 3.23 16.42
CA ARG A 201 -3.90 1.84 16.72
C ARG A 201 -2.74 0.91 16.39
N ALA A 202 -2.61 -0.18 17.13
CA ALA A 202 -1.72 -1.28 16.77
C ALA A 202 -2.02 -1.78 15.34
N GLY A 203 -0.99 -2.30 14.67
CA GLY A 203 -1.09 -2.66 13.24
C GLY A 203 -0.95 -1.47 12.28
N ALA A 204 -0.73 -0.24 12.76
CA ALA A 204 -0.32 0.87 11.92
C ALA A 204 1.21 0.97 11.88
N PHE A 205 1.81 1.04 10.68
CA PHE A 205 3.23 1.37 10.52
C PHE A 205 3.42 2.87 10.41
N ILE A 206 4.30 3.42 11.24
CA ILE A 206 4.68 4.84 11.22
C ILE A 206 6.19 4.92 11.03
N GLY A 207 6.61 5.36 9.86
CA GLY A 207 8.04 5.54 9.54
C GLY A 207 8.67 6.73 10.28
N PRO A 208 10.00 6.73 10.42
CA PRO A 208 10.74 7.76 11.16
C PRO A 208 10.54 9.15 10.54
N GLN A 209 10.82 10.18 11.35
CA GLN A 209 10.63 11.61 11.01
C GLN A 209 9.15 11.96 10.72
N THR A 210 8.21 11.18 11.22
CA THR A 210 6.78 11.50 11.17
C THR A 210 6.36 12.29 12.40
N VAL A 211 5.45 13.24 12.19
CA VAL A 211 4.79 13.98 13.27
C VAL A 211 3.29 13.64 13.24
N ILE A 212 2.79 13.11 14.35
CA ILE A 212 1.37 12.89 14.59
C ILE A 212 0.91 13.94 15.60
N MET A 213 0.09 14.88 15.14
CA MET A 213 -0.39 16.00 15.96
C MET A 213 -1.55 15.57 16.87
N ASN A 214 -1.92 16.45 17.79
CA ASN A 214 -3.03 16.24 18.72
C ASN A 214 -4.34 15.95 17.97
N LEU A 215 -5.17 15.08 18.55
CA LEU A 215 -6.45 14.62 17.97
C LEU A 215 -6.35 13.94 16.60
N ALA A 216 -5.15 13.72 16.06
CA ALA A 216 -4.97 12.93 14.85
C ALA A 216 -5.25 11.45 15.14
N PHE A 217 -5.83 10.76 14.17
CA PHE A 217 -6.17 9.35 14.26
C PHE A 217 -5.53 8.54 13.14
N VAL A 218 -4.81 7.46 13.49
CA VAL A 218 -4.24 6.51 12.52
C VAL A 218 -4.75 5.11 12.85
N ASN A 219 -5.44 4.50 11.90
CA ASN A 219 -6.12 3.23 12.11
C ASN A 219 -5.23 2.02 11.74
N ILE A 220 -5.68 0.83 12.16
CA ILE A 220 -5.05 -0.47 11.88
C ILE A 220 -4.80 -0.67 10.38
N GLY A 221 -3.67 -1.27 10.02
CA GLY A 221 -3.28 -1.55 8.63
C GLY A 221 -2.79 -0.32 7.85
N ALA A 222 -2.92 0.90 8.40
CA ALA A 222 -2.37 2.10 7.78
C ALA A 222 -0.83 2.02 7.71
N TYR A 223 -0.28 2.50 6.59
CA TYR A 223 1.17 2.55 6.38
C TYR A 223 1.58 3.99 6.06
N ILE A 224 2.45 4.57 6.88
CA ILE A 224 3.01 5.91 6.68
C ILE A 224 4.52 5.77 6.54
N SER A 225 5.06 6.05 5.34
CA SER A 225 6.49 5.81 5.03
C SER A 225 7.47 6.64 5.85
N GLY A 226 7.04 7.78 6.40
CA GLY A 226 7.92 8.68 7.15
C GLY A 226 8.64 9.71 6.29
N GLY A 227 9.92 10.00 6.61
CA GLY A 227 10.73 10.94 5.83
C GLY A 227 10.18 12.35 5.79
N GLY A 228 9.66 12.84 6.92
CA GLY A 228 9.08 14.18 7.04
C GLY A 228 7.56 14.24 6.91
N CYS A 229 6.84 13.11 7.05
CA CYS A 229 5.38 13.13 7.07
C CYS A 229 4.82 13.94 8.25
N MET A 230 3.66 14.58 8.06
CA MET A 230 2.91 15.22 9.12
C MET A 230 1.42 14.91 8.98
N ILE A 231 0.84 14.39 10.05
CA ILE A 231 -0.59 14.19 10.21
C ILE A 231 -1.05 15.24 11.21
N ASP A 232 -1.62 16.33 10.70
CA ASP A 232 -1.92 17.53 11.48
C ASP A 232 -3.13 17.35 12.42
N GLY A 233 -3.42 18.35 13.22
CA GLY A 233 -4.44 18.31 14.28
C GLY A 233 -5.80 17.83 13.77
N GLY A 234 -6.35 16.77 14.37
CA GLY A 234 -7.61 16.18 13.96
C GLY A 234 -7.64 15.48 12.60
N ALA A 235 -6.50 15.35 11.92
CA ALA A 235 -6.44 14.62 10.65
C ALA A 235 -6.57 13.11 10.86
N ARG A 236 -7.08 12.39 9.86
CA ARG A 236 -7.39 10.96 9.92
C ARG A 236 -6.71 10.18 8.81
N VAL A 237 -5.98 9.13 9.17
CA VAL A 237 -5.49 8.10 8.25
C VAL A 237 -6.27 6.82 8.57
N ALA A 238 -7.25 6.51 7.74
CA ALA A 238 -8.15 5.39 8.01
C ALA A 238 -7.49 4.04 7.71
N SER A 239 -8.23 2.96 8.00
CA SER A 239 -7.71 1.59 7.94
C SER A 239 -7.11 1.26 6.58
N CYS A 240 -5.92 0.66 6.61
CA CYS A 240 -5.19 0.18 5.44
C CYS A 240 -4.74 1.25 4.44
N ALA A 241 -4.95 2.54 4.69
CA ALA A 241 -4.48 3.61 3.81
C ALA A 241 -2.95 3.60 3.67
N GLN A 242 -2.45 3.90 2.47
CA GLN A 242 -1.02 3.86 2.14
C GLN A 242 -0.50 5.27 1.88
N ILE A 243 0.41 5.75 2.72
CA ILE A 243 0.96 7.10 2.68
C ILE A 243 2.45 7.04 2.35
N GLY A 244 2.83 7.71 1.29
CA GLY A 244 4.22 7.84 0.84
C GLY A 244 5.08 8.72 1.75
N THR A 245 6.30 8.99 1.30
CA THR A 245 7.29 9.78 2.03
C THR A 245 6.98 11.29 1.92
N ASN A 246 7.26 12.04 3.00
CA ASN A 246 7.14 13.50 3.06
C ASN A 246 5.74 14.03 2.67
N VAL A 247 4.69 13.31 3.06
CA VAL A 247 3.30 13.72 2.86
C VAL A 247 2.84 14.62 4.01
N LYS A 248 2.05 15.65 3.69
CA LYS A 248 1.45 16.56 4.67
C LYS A 248 -0.08 16.48 4.60
N PHE A 249 -0.70 16.11 5.72
CA PHE A 249 -2.13 16.22 5.92
C PHE A 249 -2.43 17.49 6.72
N GLY A 250 -3.22 18.40 6.15
CA GLY A 250 -3.69 19.59 6.85
C GLY A 250 -4.70 19.24 7.95
N ALA A 251 -4.91 20.20 8.87
CA ALA A 251 -5.78 20.00 10.02
C ALA A 251 -7.20 19.55 9.61
N GLY A 252 -7.76 18.56 10.30
CA GLY A 252 -9.09 18.03 10.06
C GLY A 252 -9.29 17.29 8.73
N SER A 253 -8.23 17.10 7.93
CA SER A 253 -8.34 16.32 6.68
C SER A 253 -8.35 14.81 6.95
N GLY A 254 -8.85 14.04 5.99
CA GLY A 254 -8.95 12.60 6.09
C GLY A 254 -8.68 11.86 4.78
N ILE A 255 -8.26 10.60 4.92
CA ILE A 255 -8.22 9.64 3.83
C ILE A 255 -9.06 8.42 4.20
N GLU A 256 -9.91 7.99 3.25
CA GLU A 256 -10.82 6.86 3.47
C GLU A 256 -10.10 5.52 3.64
N GLY A 257 -10.69 4.67 4.51
CA GLY A 257 -10.33 3.27 4.69
C GLY A 257 -11.03 2.33 3.71
N ILE A 258 -10.69 1.03 3.81
CA ILE A 258 -11.15 -0.02 2.88
C ILE A 258 -11.85 -1.19 3.56
N LEU A 259 -12.26 -1.04 4.81
CA LEU A 259 -12.98 -2.11 5.52
C LEU A 259 -14.48 -2.10 5.24
N GLU A 260 -15.05 -0.95 4.82
CA GLU A 260 -16.46 -0.81 4.47
C GLU A 260 -16.64 0.03 3.20
N PRO A 261 -16.95 -0.60 2.06
CA PRO A 261 -16.99 -2.05 1.82
C PRO A 261 -15.59 -2.64 1.74
N ALA A 262 -15.40 -3.82 2.35
CA ALA A 262 -14.14 -4.53 2.32
C ALA A 262 -13.75 -4.96 0.89
N GLY A 263 -12.45 -4.99 0.62
CA GLY A 263 -11.90 -5.66 -0.54
C GLY A 263 -11.57 -4.79 -1.75
N ARG A 264 -11.65 -3.45 -1.68
CA ARG A 264 -11.13 -2.58 -2.75
C ARG A 264 -9.62 -2.32 -2.58
N LEU A 265 -8.97 -1.75 -3.59
CA LEU A 265 -7.63 -1.20 -3.45
C LEU A 265 -7.64 -0.10 -2.35
N ALA A 266 -6.61 -0.09 -1.52
CA ALA A 266 -6.43 0.93 -0.50
C ALA A 266 -6.43 2.34 -1.11
N SER A 267 -6.85 3.32 -0.32
CA SER A 267 -6.59 4.71 -0.69
C SER A 267 -5.11 5.01 -0.51
N ILE A 268 -4.52 5.68 -1.50
CA ILE A 268 -3.08 5.87 -1.65
C ILE A 268 -2.76 7.34 -1.82
N VAL A 269 -1.82 7.82 -1.03
CA VAL A 269 -1.20 9.13 -1.20
C VAL A 269 0.28 8.92 -1.48
N GLU A 270 0.72 9.21 -2.68
CA GLU A 270 2.12 9.02 -3.09
C GLU A 270 3.06 10.04 -2.45
N ASN A 271 4.36 9.95 -2.76
CA ASN A 271 5.38 10.77 -2.12
C ASN A 271 5.14 12.28 -2.36
N HIS A 272 5.57 13.11 -1.41
CA HIS A 272 5.61 14.57 -1.52
C HIS A 272 4.25 15.26 -1.71
N VAL A 273 3.14 14.56 -1.53
CA VAL A 273 1.79 15.13 -1.65
C VAL A 273 1.50 16.05 -0.46
N LYS A 274 0.78 17.14 -0.75
CA LYS A 274 0.21 18.03 0.28
C LYS A 274 -1.31 18.03 0.18
N ILE A 275 -1.98 17.70 1.27
CA ILE A 275 -3.43 17.72 1.40
C ILE A 275 -3.78 18.91 2.31
N GLY A 276 -4.57 19.85 1.79
CA GLY A 276 -5.03 21.01 2.53
C GLY A 276 -5.93 20.66 3.72
N ALA A 277 -6.23 21.64 4.55
CA ALA A 277 -7.10 21.46 5.70
C ALA A 277 -8.54 21.08 5.29
N MET A 278 -9.25 20.32 6.15
CA MET A 278 -10.66 19.97 5.96
C MET A 278 -10.96 19.26 4.64
N CYS A 279 -10.01 18.50 4.10
CA CYS A 279 -10.21 17.63 2.94
C CYS A 279 -10.69 16.24 3.37
N GLU A 280 -11.47 15.59 2.51
CA GLU A 280 -11.72 14.14 2.59
C GLU A 280 -11.38 13.53 1.24
N VAL A 281 -10.43 12.58 1.21
CA VAL A 281 -9.91 12.04 -0.05
C VAL A 281 -10.00 10.52 -0.10
N THR A 282 -10.32 10.01 -1.29
CA THR A 282 -10.41 8.59 -1.62
C THR A 282 -9.66 8.34 -2.92
N GLY A 283 -9.11 7.14 -3.10
CA GLY A 283 -8.46 6.73 -4.34
C GLY A 283 -6.97 7.00 -4.33
N ILE A 284 -6.40 7.39 -5.46
CA ILE A 284 -4.95 7.56 -5.64
C ILE A 284 -4.63 9.03 -5.87
N ILE A 285 -3.77 9.58 -5.02
CA ILE A 285 -3.20 10.92 -5.19
C ILE A 285 -1.75 10.75 -5.64
N GLY A 286 -1.48 11.11 -6.89
CA GLY A 286 -0.16 10.98 -7.51
C GLY A 286 0.89 11.88 -6.88
N GLU A 287 2.14 11.45 -6.99
CA GLU A 287 3.32 12.08 -6.40
C GLU A 287 3.38 13.60 -6.62
N GLY A 288 3.77 14.33 -5.58
CA GLY A 288 4.00 15.78 -5.65
C GLY A 288 2.76 16.62 -5.89
N SER A 289 1.56 16.03 -5.92
CA SER A 289 0.32 16.78 -6.10
C SER A 289 -0.08 17.54 -4.85
N VAL A 290 -0.88 18.58 -5.05
CA VAL A 290 -1.45 19.41 -3.98
C VAL A 290 -2.97 19.38 -4.08
N ILE A 291 -3.62 19.07 -2.97
CA ILE A 291 -5.07 19.16 -2.79
C ILE A 291 -5.36 20.43 -2.01
N ALA A 292 -6.07 21.37 -2.58
CA ALA A 292 -6.45 22.61 -1.90
C ALA A 292 -7.39 22.31 -0.73
N SER A 293 -7.41 23.22 0.27
CA SER A 293 -8.27 23.06 1.46
C SER A 293 -9.76 22.94 1.08
N GLY A 294 -10.49 22.10 1.82
CA GLY A 294 -11.93 21.90 1.65
C GLY A 294 -12.33 21.01 0.47
N VAL A 295 -11.39 20.33 -0.20
CA VAL A 295 -11.71 19.41 -1.30
C VAL A 295 -12.27 18.10 -0.75
N ILE A 296 -13.44 17.73 -1.24
CA ILE A 296 -14.08 16.44 -0.97
C ILE A 296 -14.01 15.58 -2.23
N MET A 297 -13.17 14.55 -2.20
CA MET A 297 -12.96 13.58 -3.28
C MET A 297 -13.38 12.19 -2.83
N ALA A 298 -14.70 11.98 -2.76
CA ALA A 298 -15.28 10.67 -2.44
C ALA A 298 -15.28 9.73 -3.64
N SER A 299 -15.53 8.44 -3.40
CA SER A 299 -15.72 7.44 -4.46
C SER A 299 -16.79 7.89 -5.45
N GLY A 300 -16.50 7.81 -6.75
CA GLY A 300 -17.39 8.29 -7.81
C GLY A 300 -17.38 9.78 -8.09
N LYS A 301 -16.59 10.58 -7.34
CA LYS A 301 -16.40 12.00 -7.66
C LYS A 301 -15.73 12.17 -9.03
N LYS A 302 -16.29 13.04 -9.85
CA LYS A 302 -15.69 13.38 -11.15
C LYS A 302 -14.52 14.32 -10.97
N ILE A 303 -13.43 14.05 -11.68
CA ILE A 303 -12.23 14.87 -11.73
C ILE A 303 -12.12 15.42 -13.15
N TYR A 304 -12.22 16.75 -13.30
CA TYR A 304 -12.07 17.44 -14.57
C TYR A 304 -10.67 18.01 -14.69
N ASP A 305 -10.02 17.80 -15.81
CA ASP A 305 -8.68 18.29 -16.10
C ASP A 305 -8.73 19.46 -17.07
N GLU A 306 -8.27 20.65 -16.64
CA GLU A 306 -8.22 21.85 -17.46
C GLU A 306 -7.24 21.74 -18.63
N ASP A 307 -6.17 20.90 -18.54
CA ASP A 307 -5.21 20.74 -19.64
C ASP A 307 -5.77 19.93 -20.80
N SER A 308 -6.49 18.86 -20.51
CA SER A 308 -7.13 18.01 -21.53
C SER A 308 -8.56 18.45 -21.88
N GLU A 309 -9.14 19.36 -21.10
CA GLU A 309 -10.54 19.78 -21.17
C GLU A 309 -11.53 18.62 -21.07
N ASP A 310 -11.16 17.54 -20.34
CA ASP A 310 -11.96 16.32 -20.20
C ASP A 310 -11.85 15.74 -18.77
N PHE A 311 -12.63 14.72 -18.51
CA PHE A 311 -12.64 14.01 -17.23
C PHE A 311 -11.53 12.95 -17.16
N ILE A 312 -10.81 12.91 -16.04
CA ILE A 312 -9.89 11.82 -15.73
C ILE A 312 -10.72 10.54 -15.48
N PRO A 313 -10.46 9.46 -16.22
CA PRO A 313 -11.15 8.20 -15.97
C PRO A 313 -10.73 7.63 -14.61
N PRO A 314 -11.69 7.12 -13.81
CA PRO A 314 -11.34 6.45 -12.56
C PRO A 314 -10.59 5.13 -12.83
N LEU A 315 -9.74 4.75 -11.87
CA LEU A 315 -9.13 3.42 -11.89
C LEU A 315 -10.20 2.37 -11.56
N GLU A 316 -10.32 1.38 -12.42
CA GLU A 316 -11.15 0.21 -12.16
C GLU A 316 -10.38 -0.81 -11.34
N CYS A 317 -10.90 -1.15 -10.17
CA CYS A 317 -10.37 -2.20 -9.31
C CYS A 317 -11.42 -3.30 -9.16
N ILE A 318 -11.05 -4.54 -9.49
CA ILE A 318 -11.94 -5.70 -9.36
C ILE A 318 -11.42 -6.54 -8.19
N VAL A 319 -12.28 -6.78 -7.20
CA VAL A 319 -11.98 -7.64 -6.07
C VAL A 319 -13.11 -8.65 -5.90
N GLY A 320 -12.78 -9.92 -6.08
CA GLY A 320 -13.80 -10.97 -6.23
C GLY A 320 -14.72 -10.65 -7.42
N ASN A 321 -16.02 -10.59 -7.17
CA ASN A 321 -17.04 -10.27 -8.18
C ASN A 321 -17.49 -8.79 -8.14
N LYS A 322 -16.81 -7.93 -7.36
CA LYS A 322 -17.18 -6.52 -7.21
C LYS A 322 -16.21 -5.61 -7.95
N LYS A 323 -16.78 -4.66 -8.70
CA LYS A 323 -16.05 -3.60 -9.39
C LYS A 323 -16.14 -2.32 -8.58
N PHE A 324 -14.99 -1.71 -8.32
CA PHE A 324 -14.86 -0.41 -7.65
C PHE A 324 -14.25 0.60 -8.62
N LEU A 325 -14.72 1.84 -8.56
CA LEU A 325 -14.19 2.96 -9.32
C LEU A 325 -13.49 3.91 -8.34
N LEU A 326 -12.18 4.01 -8.46
CA LEU A 326 -11.36 4.85 -7.60
C LEU A 326 -10.95 6.12 -8.34
N PRO A 327 -11.20 7.30 -7.80
CA PRO A 327 -10.71 8.54 -8.38
C PRO A 327 -9.18 8.57 -8.36
N VAL A 328 -8.58 9.15 -9.40
CA VAL A 328 -7.12 9.25 -9.54
C VAL A 328 -6.75 10.69 -9.85
N ILE A 329 -5.90 11.27 -9.03
CA ILE A 329 -5.21 12.53 -9.35
C ILE A 329 -3.83 12.16 -9.88
N PRO A 330 -3.51 12.51 -11.14
CA PRO A 330 -2.18 12.29 -11.71
C PRO A 330 -1.08 13.00 -10.92
N PRO A 331 0.18 12.57 -11.03
CA PRO A 331 1.30 13.22 -10.34
C PRO A 331 1.44 14.70 -10.69
N TYR A 332 1.90 15.49 -9.72
CA TYR A 332 2.28 16.90 -9.85
C TYR A 332 1.14 17.85 -10.29
N ARG A 333 -0.09 17.53 -9.90
CA ARG A 333 -1.27 18.35 -10.20
C ARG A 333 -1.78 19.11 -8.98
N LEU A 334 -2.35 20.28 -9.24
CA LEU A 334 -3.12 21.03 -8.25
C LEU A 334 -4.61 20.73 -8.42
N ALA A 335 -5.23 20.16 -7.38
CA ALA A 335 -6.65 19.86 -7.33
C ALA A 335 -7.38 20.86 -6.44
N VAL A 336 -8.45 21.45 -6.95
CA VAL A 336 -9.31 22.39 -6.23
C VAL A 336 -10.77 21.92 -6.28
N GLY A 337 -11.58 22.33 -5.31
CA GLY A 337 -13.03 22.13 -5.37
C GLY A 337 -13.66 23.04 -6.43
N GLY A 338 -14.65 22.51 -7.13
CA GLY A 338 -15.35 23.26 -8.16
C GLY A 338 -16.68 22.65 -8.53
N SER A 339 -17.33 23.20 -9.55
CA SER A 339 -18.56 22.67 -10.11
C SER A 339 -18.61 22.88 -11.61
N LEU A 340 -19.26 21.96 -12.30
CA LEU A 340 -19.45 22.00 -13.75
C LEU A 340 -20.94 22.01 -14.09
N PRO A 341 -21.33 22.62 -15.22
CA PRO A 341 -22.72 22.58 -15.68
C PRO A 341 -23.21 21.15 -15.83
N SER A 342 -24.41 20.87 -15.33
CA SER A 342 -25.06 19.58 -15.54
C SER A 342 -25.50 19.44 -16.98
N LYS A 343 -25.30 18.25 -17.56
CA LYS A 343 -25.84 17.93 -18.92
C LYS A 343 -27.36 17.80 -18.93
N LYS A 344 -27.99 17.65 -17.77
CA LYS A 344 -29.43 17.43 -17.60
C LYS A 344 -30.01 18.36 -16.54
N GLY A 345 -30.26 19.61 -16.89
CA GLY A 345 -30.95 20.56 -15.98
C GLY A 345 -30.18 21.87 -15.75
N ASN A 346 -30.83 22.78 -15.04
CA ASN A 346 -30.33 24.15 -14.80
C ASN A 346 -29.58 24.23 -13.44
N HIS A 347 -28.70 23.27 -13.17
CA HIS A 347 -27.88 23.25 -11.96
C HIS A 347 -26.44 22.81 -12.27
N ASN A 348 -25.53 23.13 -11.41
CA ASN A 348 -24.15 22.63 -11.48
C ASN A 348 -24.00 21.31 -10.74
N THR A 349 -23.09 20.47 -11.23
CA THR A 349 -22.65 19.24 -10.56
C THR A 349 -21.28 19.50 -9.93
N ASP A 350 -21.15 19.13 -8.68
CA ASP A 350 -19.90 19.24 -7.93
C ASP A 350 -18.80 18.34 -8.54
N ALA A 351 -17.59 18.88 -8.63
CA ALA A 351 -16.44 18.22 -9.23
C ALA A 351 -15.14 18.65 -8.54
N VAL A 352 -14.10 17.82 -8.67
CA VAL A 352 -12.71 18.23 -8.43
C VAL A 352 -12.13 18.73 -9.74
N ILE A 353 -11.51 19.90 -9.72
CA ILE A 353 -10.89 20.52 -10.90
C ILE A 353 -9.37 20.44 -10.75
N LEU A 354 -8.72 19.81 -11.71
CA LEU A 354 -7.27 19.89 -11.86
C LEU A 354 -6.92 21.15 -12.62
N LYS A 355 -6.20 22.05 -11.97
CA LYS A 355 -5.75 23.31 -12.58
C LYS A 355 -4.72 23.02 -13.66
N ALA A 356 -4.79 23.79 -14.75
CA ALA A 356 -3.84 23.68 -15.85
C ALA A 356 -2.39 23.87 -15.39
N GLY A 357 -1.49 23.04 -15.92
CA GLY A 357 -0.06 23.10 -15.67
C GLY A 357 0.46 22.02 -14.72
N ASP A 358 1.78 21.91 -14.67
CA ASP A 358 2.54 20.92 -13.89
C ASP A 358 3.28 21.61 -12.75
N LEU A 359 3.14 21.08 -11.52
CA LEU A 359 3.77 21.65 -10.32
C LEU A 359 5.30 21.55 -10.31
N ARG A 360 5.91 20.78 -11.21
CA ARG A 360 7.35 20.76 -11.44
C ARG A 360 7.82 22.00 -12.20
N ASP A 361 6.94 22.65 -12.96
CA ASP A 361 7.28 23.89 -13.66
C ASP A 361 7.31 25.08 -12.70
N SER A 362 8.43 25.79 -12.69
CA SER A 362 8.65 26.92 -11.79
C SER A 362 7.72 28.12 -12.07
N ALA A 363 7.23 28.28 -13.29
CA ALA A 363 6.27 29.34 -13.63
C ALA A 363 4.89 29.00 -13.09
N THR A 364 4.44 27.76 -13.27
CA THR A 364 3.21 27.21 -12.68
C THR A 364 3.22 27.33 -11.17
N MET A 365 4.31 26.92 -10.51
CA MET A 365 4.46 27.05 -9.07
C MET A 365 4.38 28.49 -8.59
N ARG A 366 5.08 29.43 -9.26
CA ARG A 366 5.00 30.88 -8.91
C ARG A 366 3.60 31.44 -9.12
N HIS A 367 2.90 31.02 -10.18
CA HIS A 367 1.54 31.45 -10.45
C HIS A 367 0.59 31.09 -9.31
N PHE A 368 0.56 29.80 -8.91
CA PHE A 368 -0.31 29.32 -7.84
C PHE A 368 0.09 29.86 -6.45
N THR A 369 1.38 30.04 -6.20
CA THR A 369 1.86 30.69 -4.96
C THR A 369 1.33 32.13 -4.85
N LYS A 370 1.39 32.91 -5.95
CA LYS A 370 0.86 34.30 -5.98
C LYS A 370 -0.66 34.34 -5.76
N GLN A 371 -1.38 33.32 -6.18
CA GLN A 371 -2.82 33.21 -5.94
C GLN A 371 -3.18 32.73 -4.53
N GLY A 372 -2.19 32.37 -3.71
CA GLY A 372 -2.41 31.85 -2.34
C GLY A 372 -2.98 30.43 -2.27
N ILE A 373 -3.12 29.73 -3.41
CA ILE A 373 -3.79 28.42 -3.45
C ILE A 373 -2.93 27.30 -2.84
N LEU A 374 -1.58 27.42 -2.93
CA LEU A 374 -0.67 26.37 -2.45
C LEU A 374 -0.43 26.38 -0.94
N TYR A 375 -0.80 27.46 -0.25
CA TYR A 375 -0.50 27.69 1.17
C TYR A 375 -1.74 28.11 1.98
N GLY A 376 -2.91 27.89 1.43
CA GLY A 376 -4.20 28.19 2.07
C GLY A 376 -4.64 27.14 3.10
#